data_256ec72b1382214df677264d75a5911a
#
_entry.id   256ec72b1382214df677264d75a5911a
#
_cell.length_a   1.000
_cell.length_b   1.000
_cell.length_c   1.000
_cell.angle_alpha   90.00
_cell.angle_beta   90.00
_cell.angle_gamma   90.00
#
_symmetry.space_group_name_H-M   'P 1'
#
loop_
_entity.id
_entity.type
_entity.pdbx_description
1 polymer ?
#
loop_
_entity_poly.entity_id
_entity_poly.type
_entity_poly.pdbx_seq_one_letter_code
_entity_poly.pdbx_strand_id
1 'polypeptide(L)'
;SFLLAPLLAACGGFVPMIAGRGLAHTGGTIDKLESIPGYNTSHGVAHFKRVVADSGFAIVGQTSDLAPADQRMYATRDVTATVEQYGLITASILSKKLAAGLGSLVMDIKVGNGAFMSDPETAWELANSLCSVGTAAGMPTTAILTDMNQPLANTAGNALEVAEAIAFLTGQTDSHRLREITWALAIQNLVLSGLASNETEARAALDEAHRSGRAAELFERSIHGMGGAADILTSFEHARAKAPVIRALFPPASW
;
A
#
# COMPACT_ATOMS: atom_id res chain seq x y z
N SER A 1 -1.69 -1.54 0.55
CA SER A 1 -1.74 -0.95 -0.80
C SER A 1 -2.66 -1.73 -1.74
N PHE A 2 -2.48 -3.06 -1.86
CA PHE A 2 -3.27 -3.91 -2.78
C PHE A 2 -4.77 -3.97 -2.48
N LEU A 3 -5.18 -3.68 -1.27
CA LEU A 3 -6.58 -3.59 -0.87
C LEU A 3 -7.08 -2.16 -0.87
N LEU A 4 -6.30 -1.24 -0.29
CA LEU A 4 -6.69 0.17 -0.17
C LEU A 4 -6.92 0.83 -1.53
N ALA A 5 -6.00 0.64 -2.49
CA ALA A 5 -6.09 1.33 -3.77
C ALA A 5 -7.35 0.95 -4.57
N PRO A 6 -7.65 -0.34 -4.80
CA PRO A 6 -8.87 -0.70 -5.54
C PRO A 6 -10.15 -0.40 -4.77
N LEU A 7 -10.17 -0.49 -3.43
CA LEU A 7 -11.34 -0.13 -2.63
C LEU A 7 -11.65 1.36 -2.73
N LEU A 8 -10.64 2.22 -2.58
CA LEU A 8 -10.81 3.67 -2.74
C LEU A 8 -11.20 4.05 -4.17
N ALA A 9 -10.62 3.38 -5.17
CA ALA A 9 -11.00 3.57 -6.56
C ALA A 9 -12.45 3.16 -6.83
N ALA A 10 -12.91 2.06 -6.23
CA ALA A 10 -14.30 1.63 -6.34
C ALA A 10 -15.29 2.60 -5.68
N CYS A 11 -14.83 3.40 -4.70
CA CYS A 11 -15.58 4.48 -4.08
C CYS A 11 -15.44 5.83 -4.82
N GLY A 12 -14.85 5.86 -6.02
CA GLY A 12 -14.73 7.07 -6.86
C GLY A 12 -13.44 7.87 -6.69
N GLY A 13 -12.49 7.36 -5.90
CA GLY A 13 -11.18 8.01 -5.73
C GLY A 13 -10.23 7.73 -6.88
N PHE A 14 -9.25 8.63 -7.09
CA PHE A 14 -8.09 8.37 -7.93
C PHE A 14 -6.86 8.18 -7.04
N VAL A 15 -6.22 7.02 -7.14
CA VAL A 15 -5.15 6.59 -6.23
C VAL A 15 -3.84 6.32 -6.99
N PRO A 16 -3.10 7.38 -7.38
CA PRO A 16 -1.79 7.22 -8.00
C PRO A 16 -0.76 6.88 -6.94
N MET A 17 -0.35 5.62 -6.86
CA MET A 17 0.61 5.15 -5.86
C MET A 17 2.03 5.10 -6.42
N ILE A 18 2.96 5.79 -5.74
CA ILE A 18 4.40 5.63 -5.92
C ILE A 18 4.91 4.87 -4.71
N ALA A 19 5.42 3.68 -4.92
CA ALA A 19 5.87 2.77 -3.88
C ALA A 19 7.37 2.51 -3.95
N GLY A 20 7.93 2.00 -2.85
CA GLY A 20 9.33 1.60 -2.75
C GLY A 20 9.50 0.09 -2.67
N ARG A 21 10.76 -0.35 -2.76
CA ARG A 21 11.19 -1.70 -2.40
C ARG A 21 11.23 -1.87 -0.88
N GLY A 22 11.25 -3.11 -0.44
CA GLY A 22 11.47 -3.44 0.96
C GLY A 22 12.85 -2.97 1.44
N LEU A 23 12.90 -2.60 2.72
CA LEU A 23 14.13 -2.24 3.42
C LEU A 23 14.33 -3.21 4.57
N ALA A 24 15.57 -3.60 4.81
CA ALA A 24 15.96 -4.51 5.88
C ALA A 24 15.09 -5.79 5.88
N HIS A 25 14.33 -6.01 6.96
CA HIS A 25 13.47 -7.19 7.12
C HIS A 25 12.07 -7.05 6.49
N THR A 26 11.72 -5.88 5.94
CA THR A 26 10.37 -5.61 5.41
C THR A 26 10.23 -6.01 3.94
N GLY A 27 9.03 -6.44 3.54
CA GLY A 27 8.68 -6.64 2.14
C GLY A 27 8.11 -5.36 1.53
N GLY A 28 8.64 -4.92 0.37
CA GLY A 28 8.17 -3.74 -0.33
C GLY A 28 6.99 -4.02 -1.26
N THR A 29 6.17 -3.01 -1.49
CA THR A 29 5.04 -3.12 -2.44
C THR A 29 5.52 -3.43 -3.86
N ILE A 30 6.65 -2.85 -4.28
CA ILE A 30 7.24 -3.10 -5.60
C ILE A 30 7.69 -4.54 -5.74
N ASP A 31 8.34 -5.11 -4.72
CA ASP A 31 8.81 -6.50 -4.73
C ASP A 31 7.64 -7.49 -4.86
N LYS A 32 6.49 -7.16 -4.25
CA LYS A 32 5.24 -7.95 -4.37
C LYS A 32 4.66 -7.84 -5.78
N LEU A 33 4.62 -6.64 -6.37
CA LEU A 33 4.12 -6.43 -7.73
C LEU A 33 4.98 -7.15 -8.78
N GLU A 34 6.30 -7.18 -8.61
CA GLU A 34 7.22 -7.89 -9.49
C GLU A 34 7.06 -9.43 -9.43
N SER A 35 6.38 -9.95 -8.42
CA SER A 35 5.97 -11.36 -8.38
C SER A 35 4.79 -11.69 -9.30
N ILE A 36 4.12 -10.68 -9.84
CA ILE A 36 3.03 -10.82 -10.82
C ILE A 36 3.67 -10.91 -12.22
N PRO A 37 3.52 -12.03 -12.93
CA PRO A 37 4.09 -12.17 -14.26
C PRO A 37 3.63 -11.06 -15.21
N GLY A 38 4.61 -10.40 -15.85
CA GLY A 38 4.36 -9.32 -16.81
C GLY A 38 4.14 -7.92 -16.21
N TYR A 39 3.89 -7.79 -14.92
CA TYR A 39 3.72 -6.47 -14.30
C TYR A 39 4.99 -5.64 -14.40
N ASN A 40 4.87 -4.43 -14.95
CA ASN A 40 6.00 -3.52 -15.09
C ASN A 40 5.86 -2.32 -14.13
N THR A 41 6.75 -2.26 -13.15
CA THR A 41 6.78 -1.20 -12.12
C THR A 41 7.46 0.10 -12.57
N SER A 42 8.05 0.10 -13.79
CA SER A 42 8.90 1.20 -14.29
C SER A 42 8.28 1.93 -15.48
N HIS A 43 6.97 1.89 -15.65
CA HIS A 43 6.30 2.66 -16.70
C HIS A 43 6.49 4.17 -16.50
N GLY A 44 6.65 4.90 -17.62
CA GLY A 44 6.72 6.35 -17.61
C GLY A 44 5.40 7.02 -17.17
N VAL A 45 5.48 8.28 -16.75
CA VAL A 45 4.38 9.06 -16.18
C VAL A 45 3.12 9.07 -17.07
N ALA A 46 3.28 9.16 -18.39
CA ALA A 46 2.14 9.19 -19.32
C ALA A 46 1.34 7.88 -19.29
N HIS A 47 2.00 6.72 -19.24
CA HIS A 47 1.34 5.42 -19.12
C HIS A 47 0.67 5.26 -17.75
N PHE A 48 1.38 5.59 -16.69
CA PHE A 48 0.85 5.58 -15.32
C PHE A 48 -0.44 6.39 -15.19
N LYS A 49 -0.46 7.64 -15.72
CA LYS A 49 -1.66 8.48 -15.72
C LYS A 49 -2.83 7.86 -16.47
N ARG A 50 -2.58 7.19 -17.61
CA ARG A 50 -3.64 6.51 -18.38
C ARG A 50 -4.27 5.37 -17.56
N VAL A 51 -3.43 4.54 -16.93
CA VAL A 51 -3.94 3.43 -16.13
C VAL A 51 -4.73 3.94 -14.93
N VAL A 52 -4.25 4.99 -14.24
CA VAL A 52 -5.03 5.63 -13.15
C VAL A 52 -6.36 6.17 -13.65
N ALA A 53 -6.41 6.80 -14.82
CA ALA A 53 -7.65 7.31 -15.39
C ALA A 53 -8.64 6.19 -15.76
N ASP A 54 -8.13 5.04 -16.23
CA ASP A 54 -8.94 3.90 -16.66
C ASP A 54 -9.45 3.03 -15.51
N SER A 55 -8.59 2.73 -14.54
CA SER A 55 -8.90 1.81 -13.43
C SER A 55 -9.08 2.47 -12.06
N GLY A 56 -8.94 3.80 -11.98
CA GLY A 56 -8.98 4.54 -10.71
C GLY A 56 -7.68 4.49 -9.92
N PHE A 57 -6.77 3.56 -10.18
CA PHE A 57 -5.48 3.48 -9.50
C PHE A 57 -4.40 2.79 -10.34
N ALA A 58 -3.16 3.04 -9.99
CA ALA A 58 -2.01 2.25 -10.42
C ALA A 58 -0.88 2.39 -9.39
N ILE A 59 0.04 1.44 -9.39
CA ILE A 59 1.19 1.43 -8.49
C ILE A 59 2.47 1.31 -9.31
N VAL A 60 3.37 2.28 -9.14
CA VAL A 60 4.68 2.30 -9.81
C VAL A 60 5.81 2.45 -8.81
N GLY A 61 7.01 2.08 -9.23
CA GLY A 61 8.24 2.40 -8.53
C GLY A 61 8.62 3.87 -8.67
N GLN A 62 9.67 4.27 -7.98
CA GLN A 62 10.30 5.57 -8.21
C GLN A 62 10.95 5.59 -9.60
N THR A 63 10.72 6.66 -10.34
CA THR A 63 11.37 6.91 -11.63
C THR A 63 12.21 8.19 -11.54
N SER A 64 13.15 8.37 -12.46
CA SER A 64 13.97 9.59 -12.56
C SER A 64 13.15 10.86 -12.75
N ASP A 65 11.92 10.73 -13.20
CA ASP A 65 11.01 11.86 -13.47
C ASP A 65 10.13 12.21 -12.27
N LEU A 66 10.11 11.35 -11.24
CA LEU A 66 9.31 11.52 -10.03
C LEU A 66 10.22 11.65 -8.81
N ALA A 67 10.32 12.84 -8.25
CA ALA A 67 11.13 13.18 -7.08
C ALA A 67 12.63 12.75 -7.22
N PRO A 68 13.37 13.20 -8.27
CA PRO A 68 14.75 12.78 -8.53
C PRO A 68 15.73 13.12 -7.40
N ALA A 69 15.48 14.20 -6.66
CA ALA A 69 16.28 14.57 -5.50
C ALA A 69 16.11 13.54 -4.36
N ASP A 70 14.90 13.06 -4.12
CA ASP A 70 14.64 12.02 -3.11
C ASP A 70 15.34 10.72 -3.47
N GLN A 71 15.34 10.32 -4.73
CA GLN A 71 16.04 9.11 -5.17
C GLN A 71 17.54 9.15 -4.83
N ARG A 72 18.19 10.28 -5.04
CA ARG A 72 19.61 10.46 -4.69
C ARG A 72 19.85 10.48 -3.18
N MET A 73 19.01 11.23 -2.45
CA MET A 73 19.08 11.29 -0.99
C MET A 73 18.85 9.92 -0.36
N TYR A 74 17.87 9.17 -0.85
CA TYR A 74 17.54 7.85 -0.35
C TYR A 74 18.71 6.86 -0.52
N ALA A 75 19.33 6.83 -1.69
CA ALA A 75 20.52 6.01 -1.96
C ALA A 75 21.70 6.38 -1.05
N THR A 76 21.88 7.67 -0.75
CA THR A 76 22.93 8.15 0.17
C THR A 76 22.63 7.74 1.62
N ARG A 77 21.38 7.82 2.06
CA ARG A 77 20.96 7.47 3.43
C ARG A 77 21.21 5.99 3.76
N ASP A 78 21.01 5.12 2.78
CA ASP A 78 21.27 3.68 2.95
C ASP A 78 22.76 3.41 3.25
N VAL A 79 23.65 4.09 2.51
CA VAL A 79 25.12 3.95 2.69
C VAL A 79 25.65 4.62 3.95
N THR A 80 25.00 5.70 4.41
CA THR A 80 25.43 6.50 5.57
C THR A 80 24.75 6.12 6.88
N ALA A 81 23.89 5.09 6.88
CA ALA A 81 23.12 4.65 8.04
C ALA A 81 22.28 5.78 8.70
N THR A 82 21.75 6.71 7.88
CA THR A 82 20.89 7.81 8.34
C THR A 82 19.41 7.59 8.01
N VAL A 83 19.00 6.33 7.82
CA VAL A 83 17.63 5.96 7.40
C VAL A 83 16.60 6.33 8.47
N GLU A 84 16.94 6.25 9.75
CA GLU A 84 16.01 6.41 10.87
C GLU A 84 15.77 7.88 11.30
N GLN A 85 16.38 8.85 10.63
CA GLN A 85 16.25 10.26 10.96
C GLN A 85 14.88 10.81 10.51
N TYR A 86 14.03 11.25 11.45
CA TYR A 86 12.63 11.62 11.23
C TYR A 86 12.41 12.68 10.14
N GLY A 87 13.20 13.74 10.13
CA GLY A 87 13.09 14.79 9.12
C GLY A 87 13.35 14.25 7.71
N LEU A 88 14.33 13.37 7.56
CA LEU A 88 14.64 12.72 6.28
C LEU A 88 13.56 11.71 5.87
N ILE A 89 12.97 10.98 6.82
CA ILE A 89 11.83 10.08 6.56
C ILE A 89 10.64 10.90 6.06
N THR A 90 10.29 11.96 6.79
CA THR A 90 9.18 12.86 6.44
C THR A 90 9.38 13.47 5.06
N ALA A 91 10.56 14.05 4.78
CA ALA A 91 10.88 14.64 3.48
C ALA A 91 10.80 13.61 2.34
N SER A 92 11.37 12.42 2.54
CA SER A 92 11.35 11.36 1.54
C SER A 92 9.93 10.86 1.23
N ILE A 93 9.08 10.70 2.23
CA ILE A 93 7.69 10.27 2.03
C ILE A 93 6.89 11.35 1.32
N LEU A 94 6.92 12.58 1.86
CA LEU A 94 6.05 13.66 1.39
C LEU A 94 6.46 14.20 0.01
N SER A 95 7.76 14.26 -0.32
CA SER A 95 8.20 14.69 -1.66
C SER A 95 7.55 13.89 -2.78
N LYS A 96 7.44 12.57 -2.64
CA LYS A 96 6.77 11.70 -3.60
C LYS A 96 5.26 11.92 -3.67
N LYS A 97 4.62 12.17 -2.53
CA LYS A 97 3.18 12.38 -2.44
C LYS A 97 2.77 13.74 -3.00
N LEU A 98 3.57 14.77 -2.72
CA LEU A 98 3.38 16.11 -3.29
C LEU A 98 3.66 16.13 -4.79
N ALA A 99 4.72 15.44 -5.26
CA ALA A 99 5.01 15.29 -6.68
C ALA A 99 3.90 14.57 -7.46
N ALA A 100 3.19 13.64 -6.81
CA ALA A 100 2.03 12.97 -7.38
C ALA A 100 0.77 13.85 -7.44
N GLY A 101 0.77 15.02 -6.77
CA GLY A 101 -0.35 15.97 -6.78
C GLY A 101 -1.58 15.46 -6.01
N LEU A 102 -1.36 14.77 -4.89
CA LEU A 102 -2.45 14.22 -4.09
C LEU A 102 -3.28 15.32 -3.43
N GLY A 103 -4.61 15.18 -3.45
CA GLY A 103 -5.54 16.08 -2.75
C GLY A 103 -5.63 15.81 -1.24
N SER A 104 -5.32 14.61 -0.80
CA SER A 104 -5.30 14.21 0.62
C SER A 104 -4.39 13.01 0.84
N LEU A 105 -3.98 12.76 2.08
CA LEU A 105 -3.11 11.64 2.45
C LEU A 105 -3.50 11.05 3.80
N VAL A 106 -3.67 9.74 3.86
CA VAL A 106 -3.75 8.99 5.12
C VAL A 106 -2.55 8.07 5.22
N MET A 107 -1.83 8.19 6.32
CA MET A 107 -0.62 7.40 6.61
C MET A 107 -0.92 6.30 7.62
N ASP A 108 -0.43 5.12 7.34
CA ASP A 108 -0.38 3.97 8.25
C ASP A 108 1.00 3.91 8.88
N ILE A 109 1.11 4.28 10.15
CA ILE A 109 2.35 4.27 10.93
C ILE A 109 2.39 3.00 11.76
N LYS A 110 3.27 2.09 11.38
CA LYS A 110 3.44 0.81 12.07
C LYS A 110 4.21 0.97 13.36
N VAL A 111 3.70 0.37 14.44
CA VAL A 111 4.30 0.39 15.78
C VAL A 111 4.43 -1.03 16.32
N GLY A 112 5.54 -1.37 16.92
CA GLY A 112 5.76 -2.67 17.55
C GLY A 112 7.06 -3.33 17.14
N ASN A 113 7.27 -4.56 17.57
CA ASN A 113 8.54 -5.29 17.39
C ASN A 113 8.88 -5.63 15.95
N GLY A 114 7.90 -5.63 15.04
CA GLY A 114 8.09 -5.82 13.60
C GLY A 114 8.29 -4.51 12.83
N ALA A 115 8.12 -3.35 13.47
CA ALA A 115 8.21 -2.03 12.85
C ALA A 115 9.61 -1.40 13.06
N PHE A 116 9.94 -0.38 12.23
CA PHE A 116 11.10 0.48 12.51
C PHE A 116 10.88 1.32 13.77
N MET A 117 9.64 1.74 14.03
CA MET A 117 9.23 2.45 15.23
C MET A 117 8.69 1.43 16.24
N SER A 118 9.57 0.91 17.11
CA SER A 118 9.17 -0.06 18.14
C SER A 118 8.39 0.57 19.29
N ASP A 119 8.60 1.84 19.52
CA ASP A 119 8.06 2.64 20.61
C ASP A 119 6.93 3.58 20.12
N PRO A 120 5.77 3.62 20.80
CA PRO A 120 4.63 4.46 20.43
C PRO A 120 4.93 5.97 20.42
N GLU A 121 5.82 6.47 21.28
CA GLU A 121 6.15 7.89 21.38
C GLU A 121 6.88 8.36 20.12
N THR A 122 7.90 7.62 19.69
CA THR A 122 8.64 7.91 18.46
C THR A 122 7.76 7.78 17.21
N ALA A 123 6.85 6.82 17.19
CA ALA A 123 5.86 6.69 16.12
C ALA A 123 4.90 7.89 16.07
N TRP A 124 4.49 8.40 17.22
CA TRP A 124 3.67 9.59 17.34
C TRP A 124 4.39 10.85 16.84
N GLU A 125 5.67 11.03 17.16
CA GLU A 125 6.49 12.13 16.65
C GLU A 125 6.57 12.11 15.12
N LEU A 126 6.81 10.93 14.53
CA LEU A 126 6.81 10.76 13.08
C LEU A 126 5.45 11.09 12.47
N ALA A 127 4.37 10.60 13.07
CA ALA A 127 3.00 10.88 12.63
C ALA A 127 2.72 12.39 12.63
N ASN A 128 3.05 13.08 13.72
CA ASN A 128 2.89 14.53 13.85
C ASN A 128 3.71 15.30 12.80
N SER A 129 4.95 14.89 12.56
CA SER A 129 5.80 15.49 11.54
C SER A 129 5.18 15.35 10.15
N LEU A 130 4.73 14.16 9.77
CA LEU A 130 4.09 13.89 8.48
C LEU A 130 2.79 14.70 8.31
N CYS A 131 1.92 14.70 9.33
CA CYS A 131 0.65 15.42 9.29
C CYS A 131 0.85 16.94 9.20
N SER A 132 1.76 17.49 10.01
CA SER A 132 2.03 18.92 10.05
C SER A 132 2.64 19.42 8.74
N VAL A 133 3.68 18.75 8.25
CA VAL A 133 4.38 19.16 7.01
C VAL A 133 3.48 18.94 5.79
N GLY A 134 2.77 17.80 5.70
CA GLY A 134 1.87 17.52 4.59
C GLY A 134 0.74 18.55 4.50
N THR A 135 0.10 18.84 5.63
CA THR A 135 -0.99 19.83 5.70
C THR A 135 -0.48 21.25 5.41
N ALA A 136 0.68 21.63 5.95
CA ALA A 136 1.31 22.94 5.66
C ALA A 136 1.68 23.09 4.18
N ALA A 137 1.97 21.99 3.49
CA ALA A 137 2.24 21.97 2.05
C ALA A 137 0.95 21.97 1.19
N GLY A 138 -0.24 22.11 1.78
CA GLY A 138 -1.52 22.16 1.08
C GLY A 138 -2.16 20.81 0.80
N MET A 139 -1.63 19.72 1.38
CA MET A 139 -2.17 18.36 1.28
C MET A 139 -2.66 17.92 2.66
N PRO A 140 -3.97 18.01 2.95
CA PRO A 140 -4.55 17.51 4.20
C PRO A 140 -4.05 16.09 4.49
N THR A 141 -3.41 15.92 5.65
CA THR A 141 -2.73 14.67 6.00
C THR A 141 -3.16 14.21 7.38
N THR A 142 -3.54 12.94 7.49
CA THR A 142 -3.88 12.24 8.74
C THR A 142 -3.03 10.99 8.86
N ALA A 143 -2.74 10.56 10.08
CA ALA A 143 -2.02 9.33 10.36
C ALA A 143 -2.81 8.46 11.34
N ILE A 144 -2.72 7.14 11.16
CA ILE A 144 -3.23 6.13 12.08
C ILE A 144 -2.03 5.29 12.53
N LEU A 145 -1.84 5.16 13.84
CA LEU A 145 -0.86 4.25 14.41
C LEU A 145 -1.48 2.86 14.48
N THR A 146 -0.80 1.87 13.92
CA THR A 146 -1.29 0.50 13.87
C THR A 146 -0.25 -0.47 14.40
N ASP A 147 -0.71 -1.51 15.11
CA ASP A 147 0.14 -2.50 15.74
C ASP A 147 0.83 -3.42 14.71
N MET A 148 2.15 -3.60 14.87
CA MET A 148 2.99 -4.52 14.11
C MET A 148 3.77 -5.49 15.02
N ASN A 149 3.17 -5.94 16.12
CA ASN A 149 3.75 -7.00 16.95
C ASN A 149 3.52 -8.40 16.38
N GLN A 150 2.68 -8.52 15.38
CA GLN A 150 2.40 -9.77 14.65
C GLN A 150 2.06 -9.46 13.19
N PRO A 151 2.15 -10.43 12.28
CA PRO A 151 1.70 -10.28 10.89
C PRO A 151 0.25 -9.81 10.83
N LEU A 152 -0.04 -8.95 9.85
CA LEU A 152 -1.39 -8.41 9.63
C LEU A 152 -2.35 -9.46 9.05
N ALA A 153 -1.80 -10.35 8.24
CA ALA A 153 -2.52 -11.40 7.54
C ALA A 153 -1.86 -12.77 7.75
N ASN A 154 -2.41 -13.82 7.16
CA ASN A 154 -1.97 -15.19 7.39
C ASN A 154 -0.75 -15.59 6.54
N THR A 155 -0.33 -14.76 5.61
CA THR A 155 0.77 -15.04 4.70
C THR A 155 1.90 -14.01 4.83
N ALA A 156 3.13 -14.45 4.59
CA ALA A 156 4.30 -13.60 4.47
C ALA A 156 5.13 -14.08 3.27
N GLY A 157 5.39 -13.16 2.34
CA GLY A 157 6.13 -13.42 1.09
C GLY A 157 5.48 -12.75 -0.11
N ASN A 158 6.29 -12.33 -1.08
CA ASN A 158 5.84 -11.46 -2.16
C ASN A 158 4.61 -11.99 -2.92
N ALA A 159 4.72 -13.17 -3.54
CA ALA A 159 3.62 -13.78 -4.28
C ALA A 159 2.48 -14.28 -3.39
N LEU A 160 2.78 -14.70 -2.17
CA LEU A 160 1.77 -15.18 -1.23
C LEU A 160 0.86 -14.06 -0.76
N GLU A 161 1.40 -12.88 -0.51
CA GLU A 161 0.61 -11.72 -0.11
C GLU A 161 -0.22 -11.14 -1.26
N VAL A 162 0.23 -11.29 -2.51
CA VAL A 162 -0.60 -10.98 -3.69
C VAL A 162 -1.76 -11.96 -3.79
N ALA A 163 -1.52 -13.27 -3.62
CA ALA A 163 -2.57 -14.28 -3.62
C ALA A 163 -3.60 -14.02 -2.51
N GLU A 164 -3.14 -13.66 -1.30
CA GLU A 164 -4.03 -13.31 -0.19
C GLU A 164 -4.85 -12.04 -0.48
N ALA A 165 -4.25 -11.04 -1.11
CA ALA A 165 -4.97 -9.84 -1.52
C ALA A 165 -6.07 -10.15 -2.55
N ILE A 166 -5.79 -11.01 -3.53
CA ILE A 166 -6.78 -11.48 -4.51
C ILE A 166 -7.89 -12.24 -3.79
N ALA A 167 -7.55 -13.20 -2.93
CA ALA A 167 -8.53 -14.00 -2.19
C ALA A 167 -9.42 -13.11 -1.30
N PHE A 168 -8.86 -12.06 -0.67
CA PHE A 168 -9.62 -11.09 0.10
C PHE A 168 -10.56 -10.27 -0.79
N LEU A 169 -10.07 -9.68 -1.88
CA LEU A 169 -10.87 -8.85 -2.80
C LEU A 169 -12.02 -9.63 -3.46
N THR A 170 -11.84 -10.94 -3.67
CA THR A 170 -12.84 -11.83 -4.24
C THR A 170 -13.75 -12.49 -3.20
N GLY A 171 -13.59 -12.15 -1.91
CA GLY A 171 -14.42 -12.69 -0.82
C GLY A 171 -14.14 -14.16 -0.46
N GLN A 172 -13.02 -14.74 -0.92
CA GLN A 172 -12.63 -16.12 -0.62
C GLN A 172 -12.03 -16.26 0.79
N THR A 173 -11.50 -15.18 1.34
CA THR A 173 -10.98 -15.13 2.71
C THR A 173 -11.46 -13.86 3.41
N ASP A 174 -11.62 -13.96 4.75
CA ASP A 174 -11.91 -12.82 5.59
C ASP A 174 -10.90 -12.77 6.75
N SER A 175 -9.77 -12.14 6.51
CA SER A 175 -8.79 -11.84 7.56
C SER A 175 -9.28 -10.63 8.35
N HIS A 176 -9.89 -10.86 9.51
CA HIS A 176 -10.53 -9.83 10.35
C HIS A 176 -9.58 -8.63 10.60
N ARG A 177 -8.35 -8.89 11.05
CA ARG A 177 -7.38 -7.86 11.35
C ARG A 177 -6.96 -7.05 10.11
N LEU A 178 -6.76 -7.73 8.98
CA LEU A 178 -6.44 -7.08 7.71
C LEU A 178 -7.60 -6.19 7.24
N ARG A 179 -8.84 -6.69 7.37
CA ARG A 179 -10.06 -5.93 7.08
C ARG A 179 -10.16 -4.70 7.98
N GLU A 180 -10.03 -4.87 9.30
CA GLU A 180 -10.16 -3.80 10.28
C GLU A 180 -9.23 -2.61 9.96
N ILE A 181 -7.94 -2.89 9.77
CA ILE A 181 -6.96 -1.83 9.46
C ILE A 181 -7.21 -1.24 8.08
N THR A 182 -7.54 -2.07 7.08
CA THR A 182 -7.84 -1.57 5.73
C THR A 182 -9.05 -0.63 5.74
N TRP A 183 -10.14 -1.00 6.45
CA TRP A 183 -11.32 -0.15 6.59
C TRP A 183 -11.02 1.12 7.36
N ALA A 184 -10.30 1.06 8.47
CA ALA A 184 -9.93 2.25 9.24
C ALA A 184 -9.19 3.28 8.36
N LEU A 185 -8.19 2.84 7.60
CA LEU A 185 -7.44 3.70 6.69
C LEU A 185 -8.29 4.23 5.53
N ALA A 186 -9.13 3.36 4.94
CA ALA A 186 -9.96 3.74 3.80
C ALA A 186 -11.08 4.69 4.20
N ILE A 187 -11.74 4.47 5.34
CA ILE A 187 -12.78 5.36 5.89
C ILE A 187 -12.20 6.76 6.10
N GLN A 188 -11.07 6.85 6.79
CA GLN A 188 -10.42 8.15 7.02
C GLN A 188 -10.05 8.85 5.71
N ASN A 189 -9.60 8.08 4.69
CA ASN A 189 -9.28 8.65 3.39
C ASN A 189 -10.53 9.18 2.67
N LEU A 190 -11.63 8.42 2.66
CA LEU A 190 -12.88 8.83 2.01
C LEU A 190 -13.46 10.10 2.67
N VAL A 191 -13.43 10.18 3.99
CA VAL A 191 -13.90 11.38 4.72
C VAL A 191 -12.96 12.56 4.47
N LEU A 192 -11.65 12.36 4.59
CA LEU A 192 -10.64 13.42 4.41
C LEU A 192 -10.64 13.99 2.98
N SER A 193 -10.90 13.16 1.98
CA SER A 193 -10.99 13.57 0.57
C SER A 193 -12.34 14.15 0.17
N GLY A 194 -13.34 14.10 1.05
CA GLY A 194 -14.72 14.56 0.77
C GLY A 194 -15.53 13.62 -0.13
N LEU A 195 -15.04 12.39 -0.35
CA LEU A 195 -15.79 11.34 -1.08
C LEU A 195 -16.91 10.72 -0.24
N ALA A 196 -16.85 10.89 1.08
CA ALA A 196 -17.93 10.56 2.01
C ALA A 196 -18.08 11.70 3.03
N SER A 197 -19.33 11.96 3.45
CA SER A 197 -19.62 13.03 4.39
C SER A 197 -19.28 12.66 5.84
N ASN A 198 -19.21 11.37 6.14
CA ASN A 198 -18.95 10.83 7.47
C ASN A 198 -18.48 9.36 7.40
N GLU A 199 -18.05 8.83 8.53
CA GLU A 199 -17.54 7.46 8.63
C GLU A 199 -18.58 6.38 8.31
N THR A 200 -19.85 6.62 8.64
CA THR A 200 -20.94 5.66 8.36
C THR A 200 -21.16 5.51 6.85
N GLU A 201 -21.21 6.62 6.14
CA GLU A 201 -21.31 6.63 4.68
C GLU A 201 -20.09 6.01 4.03
N ALA A 202 -18.89 6.36 4.49
CA ALA A 202 -17.63 5.78 4.00
C ALA A 202 -17.60 4.27 4.19
N ARG A 203 -18.00 3.77 5.35
CA ARG A 203 -18.08 2.33 5.64
C ARG A 203 -19.06 1.62 4.71
N ALA A 204 -20.25 2.16 4.55
CA ALA A 204 -21.26 1.57 3.66
C ALA A 204 -20.78 1.50 2.20
N ALA A 205 -20.10 2.54 1.71
CA ALA A 205 -19.52 2.56 0.38
C ALA A 205 -18.42 1.49 0.20
N LEU A 206 -17.54 1.32 1.19
CA LEU A 206 -16.48 0.31 1.18
C LEU A 206 -17.06 -1.12 1.23
N ASP A 207 -18.05 -1.35 2.09
CA ASP A 207 -18.71 -2.66 2.21
C ASP A 207 -19.39 -3.03 0.88
N GLU A 208 -20.03 -2.07 0.21
CA GLU A 208 -20.62 -2.27 -1.11
C GLU A 208 -19.54 -2.50 -2.20
N ALA A 209 -18.48 -1.70 -2.21
CA ALA A 209 -17.39 -1.85 -3.17
C ALA A 209 -16.71 -3.23 -3.10
N HIS A 210 -16.58 -3.77 -1.88
CA HIS A 210 -16.05 -5.12 -1.65
C HIS A 210 -17.08 -6.20 -2.01
N ARG A 211 -18.31 -6.09 -1.52
CA ARG A 211 -19.38 -7.08 -1.71
C ARG A 211 -19.79 -7.25 -3.16
N SER A 212 -19.86 -6.15 -3.93
CA SER A 212 -20.20 -6.18 -5.36
C SER A 212 -19.08 -6.75 -6.25
N GLY A 213 -17.87 -6.93 -5.72
CA GLY A 213 -16.71 -7.31 -6.51
C GLY A 213 -16.08 -6.17 -7.32
N ARG A 214 -16.59 -4.93 -7.19
CA ARG A 214 -16.08 -3.78 -7.97
C ARG A 214 -14.62 -3.49 -7.68
N ALA A 215 -14.18 -3.63 -6.42
CA ALA A 215 -12.77 -3.45 -6.06
C ALA A 215 -11.87 -4.51 -6.72
N ALA A 216 -12.32 -5.77 -6.78
CA ALA A 216 -11.59 -6.84 -7.46
C ALA A 216 -11.48 -6.59 -8.98
N GLU A 217 -12.58 -6.16 -9.61
CA GLU A 217 -12.59 -5.80 -11.04
C GLU A 217 -11.59 -4.68 -11.36
N LEU A 218 -11.56 -3.62 -10.56
CA LEU A 218 -10.60 -2.52 -10.74
C LEU A 218 -9.16 -2.96 -10.47
N PHE A 219 -8.95 -3.87 -9.51
CA PHE A 219 -7.64 -4.48 -9.28
C PHE A 219 -7.15 -5.21 -10.53
N GLU A 220 -7.97 -6.09 -11.09
CA GLU A 220 -7.63 -6.83 -12.32
C GLU A 220 -7.34 -5.89 -13.49
N ARG A 221 -8.17 -4.87 -13.70
CA ARG A 221 -7.99 -3.86 -14.74
C ARG A 221 -6.67 -3.09 -14.59
N SER A 222 -6.34 -2.67 -13.38
CA SER A 222 -5.07 -1.98 -13.09
C SER A 222 -3.86 -2.88 -13.33
N ILE A 223 -3.91 -4.13 -12.85
CA ILE A 223 -2.85 -5.11 -13.08
C ILE A 223 -2.63 -5.34 -14.57
N HIS A 224 -3.71 -5.53 -15.34
CA HIS A 224 -3.64 -5.68 -16.79
C HIS A 224 -3.07 -4.42 -17.46
N GLY A 225 -3.54 -3.25 -17.09
CA GLY A 225 -3.03 -1.98 -17.59
C GLY A 225 -1.53 -1.76 -17.34
N MET A 226 -1.00 -2.39 -16.31
CA MET A 226 0.43 -2.35 -15.97
C MET A 226 1.24 -3.53 -16.56
N GLY A 227 0.64 -4.36 -17.41
CA GLY A 227 1.31 -5.44 -18.15
C GLY A 227 1.09 -6.85 -17.59
N GLY A 228 0.36 -6.99 -16.49
CA GLY A 228 -0.03 -8.29 -15.95
C GLY A 228 -1.16 -8.96 -16.74
N ALA A 229 -1.49 -10.19 -16.38
CA ALA A 229 -2.56 -10.95 -17.03
C ALA A 229 -3.92 -10.28 -16.85
N ALA A 230 -4.77 -10.37 -17.89
CA ALA A 230 -6.13 -9.81 -17.88
C ALA A 230 -7.11 -10.61 -17.01
N ASP A 231 -6.76 -11.81 -16.64
CA ASP A 231 -7.51 -12.75 -15.81
C ASP A 231 -6.82 -13.07 -14.48
N ILE A 232 -6.08 -12.08 -13.94
CA ILE A 232 -5.22 -12.24 -12.77
C ILE A 232 -5.95 -12.81 -11.55
N LEU A 233 -7.23 -12.47 -11.38
CA LEU A 233 -8.04 -12.95 -10.25
C LEU A 233 -8.21 -14.48 -10.23
N THR A 234 -8.14 -15.11 -11.38
CA THR A 234 -8.30 -16.57 -11.53
C THR A 234 -7.01 -17.31 -11.90
N SER A 235 -6.11 -16.64 -12.63
CA SER A 235 -4.89 -17.26 -13.15
C SER A 235 -3.70 -17.20 -12.20
N PHE A 236 -3.66 -16.24 -11.26
CA PHE A 236 -2.46 -15.95 -10.47
C PHE A 236 -1.96 -17.14 -9.65
N GLU A 237 -2.85 -17.90 -9.01
CA GLU A 237 -2.45 -19.05 -8.18
C GLU A 237 -1.71 -20.15 -8.99
N HIS A 238 -2.03 -20.27 -10.27
CA HIS A 238 -1.35 -21.20 -11.19
C HIS A 238 -0.06 -20.61 -11.77
N ALA A 239 -0.04 -19.29 -12.00
CA ALA A 239 1.07 -18.59 -12.67
C ALA A 239 2.20 -18.17 -11.70
N ARG A 240 1.91 -18.02 -10.41
CA ARG A 240 2.91 -17.59 -9.42
C ARG A 240 4.03 -18.62 -9.23
N ALA A 241 5.23 -18.14 -8.98
CA ALA A 241 6.36 -18.98 -8.64
C ALA A 241 6.09 -19.76 -7.34
N LYS A 242 6.43 -21.03 -7.34
CA LYS A 242 6.34 -21.90 -6.15
C LYS A 242 7.72 -22.11 -5.56
N ALA A 243 7.80 -22.16 -4.22
CA ALA A 243 9.06 -22.48 -3.54
C ALA A 243 9.50 -23.92 -3.90
N PRO A 244 10.79 -24.14 -4.21
CA PRO A 244 11.30 -25.47 -4.55
C PRO A 244 11.30 -26.42 -3.34
N VAL A 245 11.30 -25.86 -2.12
CA VAL A 245 11.26 -26.62 -0.87
C VAL A 245 10.15 -26.04 0.02
N ILE A 246 9.22 -26.88 0.43
CA ILE A 246 8.15 -26.56 1.37
C ILE A 246 8.28 -27.50 2.58
N ARG A 247 8.36 -26.93 3.78
CA ARG A 247 8.42 -27.69 5.05
C ARG A 247 7.38 -27.18 6.03
N ALA A 248 6.61 -28.09 6.60
CA ALA A 248 5.74 -27.76 7.72
C ALA A 248 6.60 -27.55 8.99
N LEU A 249 6.36 -26.46 9.68
CA LEU A 249 6.90 -26.19 11.01
C LEU A 249 5.75 -26.17 12.00
N PHE A 250 5.85 -26.98 13.03
CA PHE A 250 4.84 -27.03 14.10
C PHE A 250 5.43 -26.33 15.34
N PRO A 251 4.61 -25.61 16.12
CA PRO A 251 5.06 -25.09 17.40
C PRO A 251 5.47 -26.23 18.32
N PRO A 252 6.42 -26.01 19.26
CA PRO A 252 6.73 -26.99 20.29
C PRO A 252 5.46 -27.34 21.09
N ALA A 253 5.35 -28.59 21.53
CA ALA A 253 4.15 -29.11 22.21
C ALA A 253 3.84 -28.47 23.58
N SER A 254 4.65 -27.50 24.02
CA SER A 254 4.49 -26.76 25.29
C SER A 254 4.62 -25.27 25.05
N TRP A 255 3.51 -24.59 25.00
CA TRP A 255 3.35 -23.17 25.29
C TRP A 255 2.33 -23.03 26.40
#